data_3a99000def12f580f17716b399fbd626
#
_entry.id   3a99000def12f580f17716b399fbd626
#
_cell.length_a   1.000
_cell.length_b   1.000
_cell.length_c   1.000
_cell.angle_alpha   90.00
_cell.angle_beta   90.00
_cell.angle_gamma   90.00
#
_symmetry.space_group_name_H-M   'P 1'
#
loop_
_entity.id
_entity.type
_entity.pdbx_description
1 polymer ?
#
loop_
_entity_poly.entity_id
_entity_poly.type
_entity_poly.pdbx_seq_one_letter_code
_entity_poly.pdbx_strand_id
1 'polypeptide(L)'
;MTFHALRLRLAVVGSLLGGARFADAQVTRCETQNAPQTSQQSVQLPSGEYNHFLGNGGIVVLCPEKKITLRADSAEIYGDERRIYLLGHVHYNEPRLDLSSDFLTYYQTDERIVASGNVDARLPTGSTLKGPEADYRRAVPRIRTRAQTLATGRPTVTIVQRDKSGKEEDPINVVANTIFMDGDSLIYGSGMVEITRPDIHAKSDSAFINVGTETMQLVRNPVVEGTRRRPFKLVGDLIDLFSRDRKLQRVVARSKAEAVSQDMTLRADTIDLRVVDDQLQRAFAWGASRARVTSPAQNMTADSLDVRMPGQRVREVHALRKAFAEGRPDTTKFRADTTDWLRGDTIVAYFDSLPAVDTTKGPAIRKLISTDSASAYYNMAPSDTTLRRSAINYVTGRKITIDVNEGRVASIAVDGNVAGMYIEPTASDTATARATTRSGAPVSTPGRPRPVPAPGATGVRRP
;
A
#
# COMPACT_ATOMS: atom_id res chain seq x y z
N MET A 1 79.09 56.31 -11.10
CA MET A 1 79.63 55.56 -12.23
C MET A 1 78.64 54.53 -12.60
N THR A 2 77.90 54.47 -13.62
CA THR A 2 77.98 54.97 -15.02
C THR A 2 76.55 54.97 -15.56
N PHE A 3 76.24 55.98 -16.34
CA PHE A 3 75.04 56.20 -17.14
C PHE A 3 74.75 55.04 -18.11
N HIS A 4 73.42 54.78 -18.44
CA HIS A 4 72.94 54.63 -19.83
C HIS A 4 71.43 54.47 -19.82
N ALA A 5 70.80 55.44 -20.23
CA ALA A 5 70.14 55.78 -21.53
C ALA A 5 68.72 55.20 -21.69
N LEU A 6 67.82 56.14 -21.54
CA LEU A 6 66.38 56.16 -21.89
C LEU A 6 66.19 55.87 -23.39
N ARG A 7 65.41 54.88 -23.77
CA ARG A 7 64.75 54.77 -25.08
C ARG A 7 63.27 54.62 -24.98
N LEU A 8 62.60 55.71 -25.24
CA LEU A 8 61.14 55.82 -25.45
C LEU A 8 60.81 55.08 -26.75
N ARG A 9 59.89 54.09 -26.63
CA ARG A 9 59.15 53.51 -27.79
C ARG A 9 57.68 53.70 -27.62
N LEU A 10 57.13 54.55 -28.48
CA LEU A 10 55.66 54.64 -28.74
C LEU A 10 55.16 53.27 -29.14
N ALA A 11 54.17 52.76 -28.45
CA ALA A 11 53.38 51.63 -28.88
C ALA A 11 51.98 52.13 -29.24
N VAL A 12 51.62 51.89 -30.48
CA VAL A 12 50.35 52.16 -31.14
C VAL A 12 49.24 51.38 -30.43
N VAL A 13 48.21 52.11 -29.99
CA VAL A 13 46.95 51.52 -29.50
C VAL A 13 46.20 50.95 -30.71
N GLY A 14 46.34 49.68 -30.95
CA GLY A 14 45.44 48.90 -31.84
C GLY A 14 44.17 48.56 -31.13
N SER A 15 43.07 49.17 -31.54
CA SER A 15 41.70 48.82 -31.12
C SER A 15 41.38 47.39 -31.58
N LEU A 16 41.46 46.43 -30.66
CA LEU A 16 40.90 45.13 -30.86
C LEU A 16 39.38 45.22 -30.60
N LEU A 17 38.59 45.42 -31.64
CA LEU A 17 37.19 45.07 -31.71
C LEU A 17 37.09 43.57 -31.53
N GLY A 18 36.89 43.15 -30.27
CA GLY A 18 36.48 41.80 -29.92
C GLY A 18 35.09 41.55 -30.46
N GLY A 19 35.01 40.96 -31.64
CA GLY A 19 33.75 40.37 -32.13
C GLY A 19 33.26 39.34 -31.15
N ALA A 20 32.17 39.64 -30.45
CA ALA A 20 31.38 38.64 -29.74
C ALA A 20 30.96 37.60 -30.79
N ARG A 21 31.64 36.47 -30.81
CA ARG A 21 31.14 35.29 -31.48
C ARG A 21 29.91 34.87 -30.68
N PHE A 22 28.73 35.28 -31.17
CA PHE A 22 27.52 34.56 -30.83
C PHE A 22 27.81 33.11 -31.19
N ALA A 23 27.87 32.24 -30.18
CA ALA A 23 27.87 30.82 -30.40
C ALA A 23 26.54 30.56 -31.11
N ASP A 24 26.58 30.34 -32.41
CA ASP A 24 25.46 29.74 -33.14
C ASP A 24 25.08 28.51 -32.36
N ALA A 25 23.87 28.50 -31.81
CA ALA A 25 23.29 27.32 -31.25
C ALA A 25 23.23 26.34 -32.44
N GLN A 26 24.14 25.37 -32.46
CA GLN A 26 24.17 24.31 -33.45
C GLN A 26 22.84 23.64 -33.45
N VAL A 27 22.02 23.96 -34.45
CA VAL A 27 20.72 23.30 -34.66
C VAL A 27 21.04 21.84 -35.02
N THR A 28 20.77 20.97 -34.09
CA THR A 28 20.93 19.51 -34.27
C THR A 28 20.09 19.07 -35.48
N ARG A 29 20.75 18.83 -36.61
CA ARG A 29 20.06 18.33 -37.81
C ARG A 29 19.92 16.82 -37.73
N CYS A 30 18.68 16.36 -37.81
CA CYS A 30 18.40 14.97 -38.07
C CYS A 30 18.49 14.71 -39.58
N GLU A 31 19.04 13.57 -39.97
CA GLU A 31 19.20 13.15 -41.36
C GLU A 31 18.19 12.02 -41.67
N THR A 32 17.59 12.08 -42.83
CA THR A 32 16.67 11.02 -43.30
C THR A 32 17.42 10.07 -44.27
N GLN A 33 17.27 8.78 -44.04
CA GLN A 33 17.69 7.73 -44.92
C GLN A 33 16.46 6.98 -45.40
N ASN A 34 16.16 7.10 -46.68
CA ASN A 34 14.97 6.48 -47.30
C ASN A 34 15.33 5.20 -48.02
N ALA A 35 14.46 4.21 -47.97
CA ALA A 35 14.57 3.05 -48.85
C ALA A 35 14.36 3.47 -50.33
N PRO A 36 14.96 2.80 -51.31
CA PRO A 36 14.82 3.17 -52.73
C PRO A 36 13.37 3.29 -53.24
N GLN A 37 12.46 2.57 -52.63
CA GLN A 37 11.03 2.58 -52.97
C GLN A 37 10.22 3.63 -52.22
N THR A 38 10.84 4.41 -51.34
CA THR A 38 10.12 5.42 -50.52
C THR A 38 9.66 6.56 -51.42
N SER A 39 8.36 6.83 -51.47
CA SER A 39 7.80 8.02 -52.12
C SER A 39 8.12 9.24 -51.24
N GLN A 40 8.57 10.34 -51.89
CA GLN A 40 8.86 11.60 -51.19
C GLN A 40 8.20 12.76 -51.90
N GLN A 41 7.47 13.58 -51.11
CA GLN A 41 6.99 14.88 -51.53
C GLN A 41 7.54 15.93 -50.59
N SER A 42 8.05 17.03 -51.16
CA SER A 42 8.56 18.16 -50.37
C SER A 42 7.83 19.45 -50.78
N VAL A 43 7.43 20.24 -49.78
CA VAL A 43 6.73 21.50 -49.97
C VAL A 43 7.56 22.59 -49.30
N GLN A 44 8.00 23.57 -50.09
CA GLN A 44 8.72 24.72 -49.55
C GLN A 44 7.74 25.71 -48.90
N LEU A 45 8.09 26.15 -47.70
CA LEU A 45 7.33 27.13 -46.94
C LEU A 45 7.80 28.58 -47.22
N PRO A 46 6.98 29.60 -46.92
CA PRO A 46 7.40 30.99 -47.05
C PRO A 46 8.61 31.37 -46.20
N SER A 47 8.89 30.65 -45.12
CA SER A 47 10.07 30.77 -44.26
C SER A 47 11.37 30.34 -44.93
N GLY A 48 11.30 29.60 -46.05
CA GLY A 48 12.42 28.93 -46.68
C GLY A 48 12.66 27.50 -46.20
N GLU A 49 12.00 27.08 -45.11
CA GLU A 49 12.00 25.68 -44.62
C GLU A 49 11.13 24.77 -45.50
N TYR A 50 11.26 23.45 -45.30
CA TYR A 50 10.52 22.44 -46.07
C TYR A 50 9.70 21.54 -45.15
N ASN A 51 8.48 21.22 -45.60
CA ASN A 51 7.75 20.06 -45.10
C ASN A 51 8.01 18.86 -46.03
N HIS A 52 8.36 17.73 -45.43
CA HIS A 52 8.61 16.48 -46.19
C HIS A 52 7.56 15.44 -45.79
N PHE A 53 6.96 14.81 -46.80
CA PHE A 53 6.01 13.72 -46.62
C PHE A 53 6.64 12.49 -47.25
N LEU A 54 6.88 11.47 -46.47
CA LEU A 54 7.60 10.25 -46.84
C LEU A 54 6.68 9.05 -46.60
N GLY A 55 6.54 8.17 -47.63
CA GLY A 55 5.62 7.03 -47.52
C GLY A 55 6.06 5.81 -48.32
N ASN A 56 5.41 4.68 -48.03
CA ASN A 56 5.47 3.43 -48.79
C ASN A 56 6.84 2.75 -48.96
N GLY A 57 7.76 2.89 -48.01
CA GLY A 57 9.04 2.23 -48.24
C GLY A 57 9.91 2.01 -47.01
N GLY A 58 9.44 2.42 -45.87
CA GLY A 58 10.24 2.42 -44.62
C GLY A 58 11.22 3.58 -44.58
N ILE A 59 11.29 4.21 -43.43
CA ILE A 59 12.03 5.45 -43.20
C ILE A 59 12.92 5.27 -41.99
N VAL A 60 14.15 5.80 -42.08
CA VAL A 60 15.06 5.90 -40.96
C VAL A 60 15.45 7.37 -40.80
N VAL A 61 15.23 7.94 -39.63
CA VAL A 61 15.70 9.28 -39.28
C VAL A 61 16.79 9.13 -38.22
N LEU A 62 17.94 9.67 -38.51
CA LEU A 62 19.13 9.64 -37.63
C LEU A 62 19.39 11.04 -37.09
N CYS A 63 19.50 11.16 -35.77
CA CYS A 63 19.96 12.38 -35.10
C CYS A 63 21.28 12.06 -34.37
N PRO A 64 22.44 12.13 -35.06
CA PRO A 64 23.71 11.57 -34.55
C PRO A 64 24.16 12.20 -33.24
N GLU A 65 24.03 13.52 -33.13
CA GLU A 65 24.48 14.27 -31.94
C GLU A 65 23.71 13.86 -30.69
N LYS A 66 22.43 13.47 -30.85
CA LYS A 66 21.54 13.03 -29.76
C LYS A 66 21.57 11.52 -29.59
N LYS A 67 22.23 10.78 -30.50
CA LYS A 67 22.22 9.32 -30.59
C LYS A 67 20.80 8.75 -30.67
N ILE A 68 19.93 9.42 -31.44
CA ILE A 68 18.54 8.99 -31.66
C ILE A 68 18.44 8.35 -33.03
N THR A 69 17.74 7.23 -33.07
CA THR A 69 17.30 6.58 -34.32
C THR A 69 15.78 6.42 -34.29
N LEU A 70 15.13 6.88 -35.33
CA LEU A 70 13.68 6.70 -35.53
C LEU A 70 13.47 5.85 -36.79
N ARG A 71 12.53 4.91 -36.73
CA ARG A 71 12.10 4.09 -37.88
C ARG A 71 10.58 4.06 -37.92
N ALA A 72 10.02 4.03 -39.14
CA ALA A 72 8.59 3.93 -39.35
C ALA A 72 8.27 3.51 -40.79
N ASP A 73 7.02 3.16 -41.06
CA ASP A 73 6.55 2.92 -42.43
C ASP A 73 6.43 4.23 -43.19
N SER A 74 6.00 5.31 -42.54
CA SER A 74 5.79 6.62 -43.13
C SER A 74 6.18 7.76 -42.13
N ALA A 75 6.52 8.93 -42.64
CA ALA A 75 6.82 10.10 -41.82
C ALA A 75 6.35 11.41 -42.45
N GLU A 76 5.98 12.34 -41.60
CA GLU A 76 5.74 13.73 -41.95
C GLU A 76 6.73 14.60 -41.12
N ILE A 77 7.52 15.40 -41.81
CA ILE A 77 8.54 16.25 -41.19
C ILE A 77 8.17 17.69 -41.45
N TYR A 78 7.90 18.44 -40.40
CA TYR A 78 7.49 19.83 -40.43
C TYR A 78 8.65 20.71 -40.02
N GLY A 79 9.26 21.42 -41.01
CA GLY A 79 10.49 22.20 -40.80
C GLY A 79 10.33 23.35 -39.81
N ASP A 80 9.35 24.23 -40.00
CA ASP A 80 9.09 25.38 -39.13
C ASP A 80 8.69 24.97 -37.70
N GLU A 81 7.89 23.90 -37.58
CA GLU A 81 7.43 23.39 -36.29
C GLU A 81 8.48 22.54 -35.58
N ARG A 82 9.54 22.16 -36.27
CA ARG A 82 10.57 21.23 -35.78
C ARG A 82 9.95 19.96 -35.19
N ARG A 83 8.98 19.40 -35.91
CA ARG A 83 8.18 18.24 -35.52
C ARG A 83 8.34 17.14 -36.55
N ILE A 84 8.52 15.90 -36.07
CA ILE A 84 8.52 14.70 -36.87
C ILE A 84 7.36 13.84 -36.41
N TYR A 85 6.46 13.49 -37.31
CA TYR A 85 5.36 12.58 -37.09
C TYR A 85 5.63 11.29 -37.83
N LEU A 86 5.59 10.16 -37.12
CA LEU A 86 5.90 8.82 -37.59
C LEU A 86 4.66 7.95 -37.51
N LEU A 87 4.42 7.14 -38.56
CA LEU A 87 3.24 6.31 -38.70
C LEU A 87 3.64 4.89 -39.11
N GLY A 88 3.04 3.92 -38.43
CA GLY A 88 3.18 2.48 -38.69
C GLY A 88 4.52 1.91 -38.25
N HIS A 89 4.45 0.84 -37.46
CA HIS A 89 5.61 0.09 -36.94
C HIS A 89 6.74 0.99 -36.43
N VAL A 90 6.36 2.02 -35.68
CA VAL A 90 7.31 3.02 -35.21
C VAL A 90 8.27 2.40 -34.21
N HIS A 91 9.55 2.67 -34.37
CA HIS A 91 10.61 2.31 -33.42
C HIS A 91 11.50 3.51 -33.16
N TYR A 92 11.54 3.94 -31.90
CA TYR A 92 12.41 4.98 -31.36
C TYR A 92 13.49 4.35 -30.51
N ASN A 93 14.74 4.64 -30.79
CA ASN A 93 15.86 4.15 -30.01
C ASN A 93 16.80 5.28 -29.61
N GLU A 94 17.15 5.33 -28.34
CA GLU A 94 18.21 6.15 -27.76
C GLU A 94 18.91 5.38 -26.63
N PRO A 95 20.07 5.83 -26.11
CA PRO A 95 20.81 5.09 -25.07
C PRO A 95 20.01 4.80 -23.79
N ARG A 96 18.96 5.58 -23.51
CA ARG A 96 18.13 5.44 -22.29
C ARG A 96 16.73 4.88 -22.53
N LEU A 97 16.32 4.73 -23.80
CA LEU A 97 14.97 4.29 -24.12
C LEU A 97 14.95 3.57 -25.47
N ASP A 98 14.36 2.40 -25.48
CA ASP A 98 13.94 1.69 -26.67
C ASP A 98 12.41 1.62 -26.65
N LEU A 99 11.72 2.20 -27.64
CA LEU A 99 10.27 2.34 -27.65
C LEU A 99 9.70 1.95 -29.00
N SER A 100 8.64 1.15 -28.99
CA SER A 100 7.82 0.85 -30.17
C SER A 100 6.38 1.32 -29.95
N SER A 101 5.71 1.73 -31.04
CA SER A 101 4.31 2.19 -31.06
C SER A 101 3.73 2.16 -32.47
N ASP A 102 2.43 2.40 -32.61
CA ASP A 102 1.79 2.57 -33.92
C ASP A 102 2.03 3.99 -34.46
N PHE A 103 2.06 4.98 -33.60
CA PHE A 103 2.26 6.39 -33.94
C PHE A 103 3.23 7.04 -32.96
N LEU A 104 4.02 8.00 -33.44
CA LEU A 104 4.93 8.77 -32.61
C LEU A 104 5.11 10.19 -33.18
N THR A 105 5.01 11.18 -32.29
CA THR A 105 5.38 12.55 -32.61
C THR A 105 6.61 12.97 -31.81
N TYR A 106 7.67 13.39 -32.49
CA TYR A 106 8.87 13.93 -31.88
C TYR A 106 8.92 15.45 -32.04
N TYR A 107 8.82 16.16 -30.92
CA TYR A 107 9.00 17.61 -30.83
C TYR A 107 10.47 17.92 -30.52
N GLN A 108 11.21 18.30 -31.55
CA GLN A 108 12.66 18.46 -31.46
C GLN A 108 13.09 19.60 -30.52
N THR A 109 12.31 20.68 -30.45
CA THR A 109 12.59 21.85 -29.58
C THR A 109 12.43 21.49 -28.10
N ASP A 110 11.40 20.71 -27.77
CA ASP A 110 11.04 20.39 -26.38
C ASP A 110 11.74 19.12 -25.88
N GLU A 111 12.45 18.41 -26.76
CA GLU A 111 12.99 17.07 -26.49
C GLU A 111 11.92 16.13 -25.97
N ARG A 112 10.75 16.17 -26.60
CA ARG A 112 9.53 15.48 -26.19
C ARG A 112 9.05 14.53 -27.26
N ILE A 113 8.64 13.36 -26.83
CA ILE A 113 8.07 12.31 -27.67
C ILE A 113 6.70 11.97 -27.12
N VAL A 114 5.71 11.95 -28.00
CA VAL A 114 4.36 11.44 -27.72
C VAL A 114 4.15 10.21 -28.57
N ALA A 115 4.02 9.06 -27.94
CA ALA A 115 3.76 7.78 -28.58
C ALA A 115 2.33 7.33 -28.28
N SER A 116 1.65 6.77 -29.28
CA SER A 116 0.29 6.24 -29.12
C SER A 116 0.08 4.97 -29.97
N GLY A 117 -0.82 4.12 -29.48
CA GLY A 117 -1.09 2.81 -30.06
C GLY A 117 0.00 1.78 -29.73
N ASN A 118 -0.35 0.73 -28.99
CA ASN A 118 0.52 -0.40 -28.65
C ASN A 118 1.92 0.00 -28.15
N VAL A 119 2.00 1.02 -27.29
CA VAL A 119 3.27 1.50 -26.75
C VAL A 119 3.94 0.41 -25.92
N ASP A 120 5.19 0.06 -26.28
CA ASP A 120 6.09 -0.83 -25.53
C ASP A 120 7.44 -0.13 -25.40
N ALA A 121 7.78 0.32 -24.19
CA ALA A 121 8.99 1.04 -23.89
C ALA A 121 9.86 0.24 -22.92
N ARG A 122 11.16 0.15 -23.21
CA ARG A 122 12.16 -0.56 -22.40
C ARG A 122 13.28 0.37 -21.99
N LEU A 123 13.61 0.33 -20.71
CA LEU A 123 14.73 1.06 -20.09
C LEU A 123 15.99 0.18 -20.08
N PRO A 124 17.20 0.78 -19.97
CA PRO A 124 18.46 0.02 -19.85
C PRO A 124 18.51 -0.92 -18.64
N THR A 125 17.75 -0.61 -17.60
CA THR A 125 17.61 -1.46 -16.42
C THR A 125 16.90 -2.79 -16.71
N GLY A 126 16.24 -2.91 -17.87
CA GLY A 126 15.35 -4.01 -18.23
C GLY A 126 13.89 -3.76 -17.85
N SER A 127 13.60 -2.69 -17.10
CA SER A 127 12.23 -2.30 -16.76
C SER A 127 11.46 -1.88 -18.01
N THR A 128 10.15 -2.18 -18.05
CA THR A 128 9.30 -1.89 -19.21
C THR A 128 8.07 -1.09 -18.83
N LEU A 129 7.56 -0.31 -19.80
CA LEU A 129 6.27 0.36 -19.72
C LEU A 129 5.46 -0.03 -20.95
N LYS A 130 4.23 -0.52 -20.75
CA LYS A 130 3.28 -0.87 -21.79
C LYS A 130 1.98 -0.14 -21.58
N GLY A 131 1.39 0.37 -22.65
CA GLY A 131 0.11 1.08 -22.59
C GLY A 131 -0.34 1.64 -23.93
N PRO A 132 -1.48 2.31 -23.97
CA PRO A 132 -1.98 2.92 -25.19
C PRO A 132 -1.27 4.24 -25.53
N GLU A 133 -0.78 4.98 -24.53
CA GLU A 133 -0.18 6.29 -24.74
C GLU A 133 0.98 6.55 -23.75
N ALA A 134 2.03 7.23 -24.22
CA ALA A 134 3.13 7.72 -23.41
C ALA A 134 3.67 9.06 -23.92
N ASP A 135 3.86 10.02 -23.02
CA ASP A 135 4.53 11.30 -23.23
C ASP A 135 5.90 11.22 -22.53
N TYR A 136 6.96 11.09 -23.29
CA TYR A 136 8.33 10.99 -22.80
C TYR A 136 9.10 12.29 -23.07
N ARG A 137 9.72 12.82 -22.06
CA ARG A 137 10.56 14.01 -22.11
C ARG A 137 11.98 13.67 -21.71
N ARG A 138 12.89 13.82 -22.64
CA ARG A 138 14.31 13.54 -22.43
C ARG A 138 14.91 14.44 -21.36
N ALA A 139 15.93 13.94 -20.67
CA ALA A 139 16.77 14.80 -19.83
C ALA A 139 17.50 15.85 -20.68
N VAL A 140 17.46 17.11 -20.28
CA VAL A 140 18.15 18.22 -20.93
C VAL A 140 18.96 18.95 -19.85
N PRO A 141 20.29 19.03 -19.95
CA PRO A 141 21.11 19.71 -18.98
C PRO A 141 20.60 21.12 -18.68
N ARG A 142 20.58 21.52 -17.41
CA ARG A 142 20.10 22.83 -16.90
C ARG A 142 18.58 23.07 -16.98
N ILE A 143 17.83 22.29 -17.74
CA ILE A 143 16.37 22.43 -17.85
C ILE A 143 15.67 21.31 -17.12
N ARG A 144 16.02 20.07 -17.41
CA ARG A 144 15.42 18.85 -16.84
C ARG A 144 16.52 17.81 -16.65
N THR A 145 16.92 17.61 -15.40
CA THR A 145 18.06 16.73 -15.06
C THR A 145 17.73 15.24 -15.20
N ARG A 146 16.44 14.88 -15.18
CA ARG A 146 15.96 13.51 -15.35
C ARG A 146 14.99 13.45 -16.52
N ALA A 147 14.95 12.31 -17.19
CA ALA A 147 13.89 12.04 -18.13
C ALA A 147 12.56 11.85 -17.38
N GLN A 148 11.47 12.26 -17.99
CA GLN A 148 10.13 12.13 -17.42
C GLN A 148 9.22 11.42 -18.39
N THR A 149 8.38 10.53 -17.88
CA THR A 149 7.39 9.80 -18.68
C THR A 149 6.02 9.91 -18.02
N LEU A 150 5.03 10.32 -18.78
CA LEU A 150 3.62 10.26 -18.38
C LEU A 150 2.92 9.25 -19.29
N ALA A 151 2.39 8.19 -18.73
CA ALA A 151 1.61 7.18 -19.46
C ALA A 151 0.16 7.21 -18.98
N THR A 152 -0.77 7.13 -19.93
CA THR A 152 -2.23 7.19 -19.69
C THR A 152 -2.95 6.00 -20.33
N GLY A 153 -4.23 5.80 -19.97
CA GLY A 153 -5.04 4.71 -20.54
C GLY A 153 -4.77 3.34 -19.88
N ARG A 154 -4.49 3.33 -18.58
CA ARG A 154 -4.22 2.14 -17.76
C ARG A 154 -2.93 1.41 -18.14
N PRO A 155 -1.79 2.12 -18.19
CA PRO A 155 -0.51 1.50 -18.46
C PRO A 155 -0.09 0.51 -17.38
N THR A 156 0.85 -0.36 -17.78
CA THR A 156 1.55 -1.30 -16.89
C THR A 156 3.04 -0.98 -16.90
N VAL A 157 3.62 -0.82 -15.73
CA VAL A 157 5.08 -0.72 -15.55
C VAL A 157 5.57 -1.98 -14.84
N THR A 158 6.55 -2.66 -15.46
CA THR A 158 7.26 -3.78 -14.85
C THR A 158 8.66 -3.31 -14.46
N ILE A 159 8.92 -3.28 -13.16
CA ILE A 159 10.20 -2.84 -12.59
C ILE A 159 11.06 -4.07 -12.36
N VAL A 160 12.13 -4.20 -13.13
CA VAL A 160 13.13 -5.24 -12.97
C VAL A 160 14.09 -4.81 -11.85
N GLN A 161 14.28 -5.68 -10.88
CA GLN A 161 15.21 -5.48 -9.77
C GLN A 161 16.38 -6.46 -9.90
N ARG A 162 17.57 -6.02 -9.51
CA ARG A 162 18.77 -6.87 -9.48
C ARG A 162 19.40 -6.80 -8.10
N ASP A 163 19.84 -7.93 -7.60
CA ASP A 163 20.59 -7.99 -6.35
C ASP A 163 22.02 -7.40 -6.51
N LYS A 164 22.78 -7.39 -5.42
CA LYS A 164 24.17 -6.88 -5.42
C LYS A 164 25.12 -7.69 -6.32
N SER A 165 24.74 -8.91 -6.69
CA SER A 165 25.50 -9.78 -7.61
C SER A 165 25.11 -9.57 -9.07
N GLY A 166 24.10 -8.75 -9.36
CA GLY A 166 23.55 -8.52 -10.70
C GLY A 166 22.52 -9.53 -11.15
N LYS A 167 22.14 -10.50 -10.29
CA LYS A 167 21.08 -11.47 -10.57
C LYS A 167 19.72 -10.79 -10.53
N GLU A 168 18.89 -11.08 -11.52
CA GLU A 168 17.51 -10.62 -11.55
C GLU A 168 16.70 -11.27 -10.44
N GLU A 169 15.94 -10.44 -9.74
CA GLU A 169 14.95 -10.84 -8.77
C GLU A 169 13.54 -10.66 -9.33
N ASP A 170 12.56 -11.16 -8.60
CA ASP A 170 11.16 -11.07 -8.99
C ASP A 170 10.74 -9.62 -9.26
N PRO A 171 10.11 -9.33 -10.40
CA PRO A 171 9.74 -7.97 -10.77
C PRO A 171 8.58 -7.43 -9.91
N ILE A 172 8.48 -6.10 -9.87
CA ILE A 172 7.32 -5.39 -9.35
C ILE A 172 6.48 -4.94 -10.54
N ASN A 173 5.22 -5.37 -10.60
CA ASN A 173 4.27 -4.91 -11.60
C ASN A 173 3.36 -3.84 -11.01
N VAL A 174 3.25 -2.71 -11.70
CA VAL A 174 2.42 -1.56 -11.32
C VAL A 174 1.44 -1.27 -12.45
N VAL A 175 0.16 -1.25 -12.14
CA VAL A 175 -0.92 -0.86 -13.06
C VAL A 175 -1.68 0.30 -12.43
N ALA A 176 -1.98 1.35 -13.20
CA ALA A 176 -2.80 2.48 -12.74
C ALA A 176 -3.48 3.16 -13.93
N ASN A 177 -4.48 4.01 -13.70
CA ASN A 177 -5.07 4.78 -14.80
C ASN A 177 -4.06 5.71 -15.44
N THR A 178 -3.16 6.27 -14.63
CA THR A 178 -2.05 7.14 -15.06
C THR A 178 -0.80 6.78 -14.25
N ILE A 179 0.34 6.68 -14.93
CA ILE A 179 1.65 6.49 -14.30
C ILE A 179 2.56 7.63 -14.75
N PHE A 180 3.14 8.35 -13.79
CA PHE A 180 4.21 9.31 -14.02
C PHE A 180 5.53 8.76 -13.46
N MET A 181 6.57 8.81 -14.26
CA MET A 181 7.92 8.40 -13.88
C MET A 181 8.87 9.61 -13.94
N ASP A 182 9.66 9.84 -12.89
CA ASP A 182 10.74 10.82 -12.88
C ASP A 182 12.09 10.10 -12.76
N GLY A 183 12.77 9.99 -13.89
CA GLY A 183 13.87 9.06 -14.09
C GLY A 183 13.43 7.61 -14.00
N ASP A 184 14.38 6.74 -13.65
CA ASP A 184 14.20 5.30 -13.58
C ASP A 184 13.81 4.82 -12.16
N SER A 185 13.71 5.75 -11.21
CA SER A 185 13.60 5.41 -9.79
C SER A 185 12.35 5.92 -9.08
N LEU A 186 11.72 6.98 -9.56
CA LEU A 186 10.52 7.55 -8.93
C LEU A 186 9.30 7.29 -9.80
N ILE A 187 8.31 6.60 -9.24
CA ILE A 187 7.09 6.20 -9.94
C ILE A 187 5.89 6.65 -9.13
N TYR A 188 4.97 7.36 -9.78
CA TYR A 188 3.72 7.85 -9.22
C TYR A 188 2.56 7.23 -10.00
N GLY A 189 1.78 6.39 -9.33
CA GLY A 189 0.54 5.82 -9.86
C GLY A 189 -0.67 6.61 -9.37
N SER A 190 -1.63 6.86 -10.25
CA SER A 190 -2.88 7.54 -9.90
C SER A 190 -4.08 6.88 -10.56
N GLY A 191 -5.12 6.68 -9.77
CA GLY A 191 -6.39 6.03 -10.15
C GLY A 191 -6.28 4.52 -10.26
N MET A 192 -6.99 3.80 -9.40
CA MET A 192 -7.06 2.34 -9.36
C MET A 192 -5.69 1.68 -9.46
N VAL A 193 -4.78 2.08 -8.57
CA VAL A 193 -3.42 1.52 -8.53
C VAL A 193 -3.47 0.09 -8.03
N GLU A 194 -2.78 -0.78 -8.73
CA GLU A 194 -2.59 -2.18 -8.39
C GLU A 194 -1.11 -2.54 -8.51
N ILE A 195 -0.55 -3.07 -7.44
CA ILE A 195 0.88 -3.42 -7.36
C ILE A 195 0.98 -4.88 -6.98
N THR A 196 1.71 -5.63 -7.78
CA THR A 196 1.88 -7.07 -7.60
C THR A 196 3.36 -7.42 -7.48
N ARG A 197 3.67 -8.13 -6.42
CA ARG A 197 4.94 -8.81 -6.16
C ARG A 197 4.65 -10.24 -5.70
N PRO A 198 5.62 -11.17 -5.71
CA PRO A 198 5.39 -12.54 -5.23
C PRO A 198 4.97 -12.67 -3.78
N ASP A 199 5.37 -11.72 -2.93
CA ASP A 199 5.11 -11.70 -1.48
C ASP A 199 3.91 -10.86 -1.08
N ILE A 200 3.50 -9.89 -1.93
CA ILE A 200 2.37 -8.99 -1.65
C ILE A 200 1.56 -8.66 -2.90
N HIS A 201 0.29 -8.38 -2.67
CA HIS A 201 -0.61 -7.71 -3.58
C HIS A 201 -1.15 -6.44 -2.90
N ALA A 202 -1.05 -5.29 -3.56
CA ALA A 202 -1.47 -4.03 -2.98
C ALA A 202 -2.36 -3.26 -3.93
N LYS A 203 -3.37 -2.58 -3.38
CA LYS A 203 -4.31 -1.70 -4.10
C LYS A 203 -4.45 -0.37 -3.38
N SER A 204 -4.66 0.71 -4.13
CA SER A 204 -4.94 2.04 -3.60
C SER A 204 -5.44 2.98 -4.69
N ASP A 205 -5.90 4.18 -4.33
CA ASP A 205 -6.22 5.21 -5.33
C ASP A 205 -4.95 5.88 -5.87
N SER A 206 -3.89 5.98 -5.04
CA SER A 206 -2.62 6.57 -5.43
C SER A 206 -1.44 5.85 -4.78
N ALA A 207 -0.32 5.74 -5.49
CA ALA A 207 0.92 5.18 -4.99
C ALA A 207 2.13 6.00 -5.39
N PHE A 208 3.11 6.06 -4.50
CA PHE A 208 4.44 6.55 -4.76
C PHE A 208 5.45 5.43 -4.49
N ILE A 209 6.32 5.16 -5.45
CA ILE A 209 7.35 4.14 -5.36
C ILE A 209 8.70 4.79 -5.60
N ASN A 210 9.62 4.62 -4.66
CA ASN A 210 11.02 4.99 -4.84
C ASN A 210 11.87 3.72 -4.87
N VAL A 211 12.27 3.34 -6.07
CA VAL A 211 13.07 2.13 -6.33
C VAL A 211 14.45 2.23 -5.68
N GLY A 212 15.04 3.45 -5.66
CA GLY A 212 16.38 3.69 -5.10
C GLY A 212 16.44 3.54 -3.59
N THR A 213 15.41 3.97 -2.86
CA THR A 213 15.31 3.83 -1.40
C THR A 213 14.52 2.60 -0.96
N GLU A 214 14.00 1.85 -1.91
CA GLU A 214 13.17 0.65 -1.69
C GLU A 214 11.94 0.93 -0.80
N THR A 215 11.32 2.10 -1.00
CA THR A 215 10.14 2.53 -0.26
C THR A 215 8.93 2.67 -1.17
N MET A 216 7.77 2.35 -0.63
CA MET A 216 6.50 2.51 -1.31
C MET A 216 5.48 3.12 -0.35
N GLN A 217 4.71 4.07 -0.83
CA GLN A 217 3.62 4.70 -0.09
C GLN A 217 2.32 4.54 -0.86
N LEU A 218 1.29 4.07 -0.19
CA LEU A 218 -0.06 3.89 -0.72
C LEU A 218 -1.01 4.82 0.00
N VAL A 219 -1.81 5.55 -0.73
CA VAL A 219 -2.69 6.60 -0.20
C VAL A 219 -4.10 6.45 -0.72
N ARG A 220 -5.08 6.76 0.12
CA ARG A 220 -6.53 6.64 -0.12
C ARG A 220 -6.95 5.19 -0.38
N ASN A 221 -7.65 4.66 0.60
CA ASN A 221 -8.16 3.28 0.59
C ASN A 221 -7.11 2.20 0.29
N PRO A 222 -5.88 2.31 0.85
CA PRO A 222 -4.88 1.29 0.60
C PRO A 222 -5.26 -0.03 1.26
N VAL A 223 -5.01 -1.10 0.51
CA VAL A 223 -5.13 -2.48 0.97
C VAL A 223 -3.84 -3.20 0.59
N VAL A 224 -3.21 -3.86 1.55
CA VAL A 224 -2.04 -4.72 1.32
C VAL A 224 -2.37 -6.12 1.79
N GLU A 225 -2.21 -7.09 0.91
CA GLU A 225 -2.43 -8.51 1.17
C GLU A 225 -1.12 -9.26 0.99
N GLY A 226 -0.70 -9.99 2.04
CA GLY A 226 0.40 -10.93 1.95
C GLY A 226 -0.04 -12.20 1.23
N THR A 227 0.74 -12.66 0.25
CA THR A 227 0.38 -13.81 -0.61
C THR A 227 1.00 -15.13 -0.18
N ARG A 228 1.96 -15.12 0.76
CA ARG A 228 2.70 -16.31 1.23
C ARG A 228 1.85 -17.18 2.18
N ARG A 229 2.40 -18.27 2.68
CA ARG A 229 1.76 -19.38 3.44
C ARG A 229 0.64 -19.00 4.42
N ARG A 230 0.70 -17.84 5.03
CA ARG A 230 -0.33 -17.31 5.94
C ARG A 230 -0.69 -15.91 5.49
N PRO A 231 -1.75 -15.78 4.71
CA PRO A 231 -2.17 -14.49 4.21
C PRO A 231 -2.53 -13.56 5.37
N PHE A 232 -2.19 -12.30 5.22
CA PHE A 232 -2.68 -11.21 6.05
C PHE A 232 -3.26 -10.12 5.15
N LYS A 233 -4.18 -9.36 5.68
CA LYS A 233 -4.73 -8.18 5.05
C LYS A 233 -4.51 -6.98 5.96
N LEU A 234 -3.96 -5.91 5.43
CA LEU A 234 -3.75 -4.65 6.12
C LEU A 234 -4.44 -3.52 5.39
N VAL A 235 -5.22 -2.72 6.10
CA VAL A 235 -5.89 -1.53 5.57
C VAL A 235 -5.61 -0.31 6.46
N GLY A 236 -5.85 0.88 5.93
CA GLY A 236 -5.69 2.16 6.63
C GLY A 236 -5.99 3.30 5.66
N ASP A 237 -5.75 4.56 6.06
CA ASP A 237 -5.85 5.71 5.15
C ASP A 237 -4.52 5.93 4.39
N LEU A 238 -3.41 5.48 4.99
CA LEU A 238 -2.05 5.53 4.45
C LEU A 238 -1.31 4.25 4.83
N ILE A 239 -0.61 3.64 3.87
CA ILE A 239 0.29 2.51 4.14
C ILE A 239 1.67 2.79 3.54
N ASP A 240 2.70 2.71 4.38
CA ASP A 240 4.10 2.76 3.96
C ASP A 240 4.70 1.35 4.00
N LEU A 241 5.38 0.96 2.94
CA LEU A 241 6.14 -0.27 2.84
C LEU A 241 7.63 0.06 2.71
N PHE A 242 8.44 -0.68 3.46
CA PHE A 242 9.88 -0.54 3.48
C PHE A 242 10.50 -1.89 3.16
N SER A 243 11.27 -1.91 2.10
CA SER A 243 12.09 -3.07 1.74
C SER A 243 13.55 -2.79 2.02
N ARG A 244 14.33 -3.83 2.10
CA ARG A 244 15.79 -3.77 2.15
C ARG A 244 16.37 -4.98 1.44
N ASP A 245 17.35 -4.75 0.58
CA ASP A 245 17.88 -5.79 -0.28
C ASP A 245 16.75 -6.53 -1.03
N ARG A 246 15.77 -5.77 -1.53
CA ARG A 246 14.55 -6.19 -2.29
C ARG A 246 13.52 -7.00 -1.50
N LYS A 247 13.75 -7.29 -0.23
CA LYS A 247 12.83 -8.01 0.65
C LYS A 247 12.03 -7.06 1.52
N LEU A 248 10.75 -7.30 1.63
CA LEU A 248 9.87 -6.55 2.53
C LEU A 248 10.30 -6.76 3.97
N GLN A 249 10.53 -5.69 4.73
CA GLN A 249 10.92 -5.75 6.13
C GLN A 249 9.90 -5.11 7.07
N ARG A 250 9.16 -4.12 6.58
CA ARG A 250 8.25 -3.38 7.43
C ARG A 250 7.08 -2.85 6.62
N VAL A 251 5.87 -2.93 7.21
CA VAL A 251 4.66 -2.30 6.66
C VAL A 251 3.99 -1.50 7.77
N VAL A 252 3.70 -0.23 7.54
CA VAL A 252 3.07 0.65 8.52
C VAL A 252 1.77 1.20 7.96
N ALA A 253 0.65 0.83 8.56
CA ALA A 253 -0.64 1.44 8.27
C ALA A 253 -0.95 2.54 9.30
N ARG A 254 -1.46 3.66 8.84
CA ARG A 254 -1.84 4.81 9.67
C ARG A 254 -3.28 5.23 9.40
N SER A 255 -3.91 5.71 10.45
CA SER A 255 -5.31 6.14 10.50
C SER A 255 -6.28 5.00 10.20
N LYS A 256 -7.05 4.62 11.21
CA LYS A 256 -8.03 3.52 11.14
C LYS A 256 -7.41 2.20 10.66
N ALA A 257 -6.19 1.92 11.13
CA ALA A 257 -5.47 0.73 10.70
C ALA A 257 -6.17 -0.54 11.21
N GLU A 258 -6.33 -1.50 10.29
CA GLU A 258 -6.85 -2.83 10.61
C GLU A 258 -5.98 -3.89 9.93
N ALA A 259 -5.50 -4.85 10.72
CA ALA A 259 -4.79 -6.01 10.23
C ALA A 259 -5.59 -7.27 10.55
N VAL A 260 -5.84 -8.08 9.54
CA VAL A 260 -6.55 -9.35 9.66
C VAL A 260 -5.62 -10.47 9.24
N SER A 261 -5.49 -11.49 10.10
CA SER A 261 -4.74 -12.70 9.78
C SER A 261 -5.43 -13.90 10.43
N GLN A 262 -5.83 -14.86 9.63
CA GLN A 262 -6.60 -16.03 10.10
C GLN A 262 -7.83 -15.58 10.93
N ASP A 263 -7.91 -16.00 12.18
CA ASP A 263 -9.04 -15.71 13.08
C ASP A 263 -8.80 -14.48 13.96
N MET A 264 -7.74 -13.70 13.68
CA MET A 264 -7.37 -12.54 14.51
C MET A 264 -7.51 -11.25 13.72
N THR A 265 -8.16 -10.27 14.33
CA THR A 265 -8.24 -8.89 13.84
C THR A 265 -7.60 -7.94 14.83
N LEU A 266 -6.64 -7.15 14.37
CA LEU A 266 -5.95 -6.10 15.14
C LEU A 266 -6.40 -4.74 14.60
N ARG A 267 -6.87 -3.84 15.48
CA ARG A 267 -7.33 -2.49 15.12
C ARG A 267 -6.65 -1.44 16.00
N ALA A 268 -6.18 -0.37 15.38
CA ALA A 268 -5.58 0.78 16.08
C ALA A 268 -5.51 1.99 15.14
N ASP A 269 -5.05 3.13 15.62
CA ASP A 269 -4.74 4.26 14.74
C ASP A 269 -3.50 3.98 13.89
N THR A 270 -2.52 3.27 14.45
CA THR A 270 -1.31 2.85 13.74
C THR A 270 -1.02 1.38 13.99
N ILE A 271 -0.72 0.64 12.94
CA ILE A 271 -0.23 -0.75 13.00
C ILE A 271 1.10 -0.82 12.24
N ASP A 272 2.14 -1.33 12.89
CA ASP A 272 3.49 -1.55 12.35
C ASP A 272 3.80 -3.05 12.33
N LEU A 273 3.85 -3.62 11.14
CA LEU A 273 4.16 -5.02 10.90
C LEU A 273 5.66 -5.18 10.59
N ARG A 274 6.30 -6.13 11.25
CA ARG A 274 7.70 -6.51 11.03
C ARG A 274 7.79 -7.86 10.35
N VAL A 275 8.46 -7.87 9.21
CA VAL A 275 8.62 -9.03 8.35
C VAL A 275 10.11 -9.41 8.31
N VAL A 276 10.41 -10.69 8.44
CA VAL A 276 11.75 -11.26 8.28
C VAL A 276 11.61 -12.55 7.46
N ASP A 277 12.41 -12.70 6.43
CA ASP A 277 12.38 -13.85 5.51
C ASP A 277 10.94 -14.16 5.01
N ASP A 278 10.26 -13.11 4.54
CA ASP A 278 8.88 -13.15 4.04
C ASP A 278 7.84 -13.65 5.06
N GLN A 279 8.19 -13.63 6.35
CA GLN A 279 7.31 -14.06 7.43
C GLN A 279 7.03 -12.91 8.39
N LEU A 280 5.77 -12.71 8.72
CA LEU A 280 5.37 -11.75 9.74
C LEU A 280 5.83 -12.26 11.12
N GLN A 281 6.71 -11.48 11.79
CA GLN A 281 7.32 -11.84 13.06
C GLN A 281 6.74 -11.07 14.25
N ARG A 282 6.24 -9.85 14.00
CA ARG A 282 5.75 -8.97 15.06
C ARG A 282 4.80 -7.92 14.51
N ALA A 283 3.79 -7.58 15.30
CA ALA A 283 2.88 -6.48 15.01
C ALA A 283 2.76 -5.57 16.24
N PHE A 284 2.99 -4.28 16.05
CA PHE A 284 2.73 -3.25 17.04
C PHE A 284 1.48 -2.48 16.65
N ALA A 285 0.63 -2.18 17.62
CA ALA A 285 -0.57 -1.40 17.42
C ALA A 285 -0.71 -0.35 18.51
N TRP A 286 -0.90 0.91 18.14
CA TRP A 286 -1.03 2.03 19.07
C TRP A 286 -1.73 3.22 18.43
N GLY A 287 -2.04 4.24 19.25
CA GLY A 287 -2.58 5.52 18.80
C GLY A 287 -3.30 6.28 19.90
N ALA A 288 -4.07 7.30 19.54
CA ALA A 288 -4.94 8.02 20.44
C ALA A 288 -6.13 7.16 20.88
N SER A 289 -6.66 6.34 19.95
CA SER A 289 -7.65 5.32 20.23
C SER A 289 -6.98 4.08 20.80
N ARG A 290 -7.68 3.38 21.72
CA ARG A 290 -7.15 2.14 22.29
C ARG A 290 -6.99 1.07 21.22
N ALA A 291 -5.82 0.45 21.20
CA ALA A 291 -5.58 -0.70 20.36
C ALA A 291 -6.44 -1.91 20.82
N ARG A 292 -6.98 -2.66 19.87
CA ARG A 292 -7.84 -3.83 20.12
C ARG A 292 -7.38 -5.00 19.26
N VAL A 293 -7.25 -6.16 19.88
CA VAL A 293 -7.16 -7.45 19.18
C VAL A 293 -8.39 -8.29 19.51
N THR A 294 -8.96 -8.88 18.48
CA THR A 294 -10.19 -9.68 18.56
C THR A 294 -9.94 -11.05 17.92
N SER A 295 -10.36 -12.09 18.60
CA SER A 295 -10.41 -13.47 18.09
C SER A 295 -11.77 -14.09 18.43
N PRO A 296 -12.16 -15.25 17.89
CA PRO A 296 -13.44 -15.88 18.18
C PRO A 296 -13.71 -16.14 19.67
N ALA A 297 -12.64 -16.42 20.44
CA ALA A 297 -12.76 -16.76 21.85
C ALA A 297 -12.49 -15.59 22.80
N GLN A 298 -11.77 -14.55 22.35
CA GLN A 298 -11.21 -13.55 23.25
C GLN A 298 -11.02 -12.21 22.57
N ASN A 299 -11.15 -11.16 23.36
CA ASN A 299 -10.83 -9.77 22.99
C ASN A 299 -9.82 -9.19 23.98
N MET A 300 -8.91 -8.36 23.48
CA MET A 300 -7.98 -7.64 24.33
C MET A 300 -7.87 -6.20 23.87
N THR A 301 -7.86 -5.27 24.82
CA THR A 301 -7.70 -3.82 24.54
C THR A 301 -6.68 -3.20 25.48
N ALA A 302 -5.87 -2.26 24.95
CA ALA A 302 -4.89 -1.51 25.73
C ALA A 302 -4.57 -0.18 25.02
N ASP A 303 -3.76 0.69 25.64
CA ASP A 303 -3.25 1.87 24.94
C ASP A 303 -2.31 1.45 23.79
N SER A 304 -1.58 0.34 23.97
CA SER A 304 -0.79 -0.28 22.89
C SER A 304 -0.75 -1.81 23.02
N LEU A 305 -0.62 -2.48 21.88
CA LEU A 305 -0.48 -3.94 21.77
C LEU A 305 0.83 -4.27 21.04
N ASP A 306 1.56 -5.25 21.56
CA ASP A 306 2.73 -5.85 20.95
C ASP A 306 2.49 -7.35 20.78
N VAL A 307 2.26 -7.76 19.55
CA VAL A 307 1.96 -9.15 19.17
C VAL A 307 3.21 -9.78 18.59
N ARG A 308 3.75 -10.80 19.24
CA ARG A 308 4.93 -11.54 18.80
C ARG A 308 4.52 -12.86 18.17
N MET A 309 4.96 -13.07 16.93
CA MET A 309 4.53 -14.22 16.15
C MET A 309 5.66 -14.85 15.33
N PRO A 310 6.70 -15.38 15.99
CA PRO A 310 7.80 -16.03 15.29
C PRO A 310 7.28 -17.18 14.41
N GLY A 311 7.73 -17.20 13.15
CA GLY A 311 7.25 -18.17 12.16
C GLY A 311 5.75 -17.99 11.83
N GLN A 312 5.24 -16.76 11.91
CA GLN A 312 3.82 -16.40 11.67
C GLN A 312 2.83 -17.09 12.64
N ARG A 313 3.27 -17.45 13.84
CA ARG A 313 2.41 -18.02 14.89
C ARG A 313 2.46 -17.13 16.11
N VAL A 314 1.30 -16.68 16.57
CA VAL A 314 1.22 -15.91 17.80
C VAL A 314 1.77 -16.72 18.97
N ARG A 315 2.74 -16.13 19.67
CA ARG A 315 3.37 -16.70 20.87
C ARG A 315 3.05 -15.89 22.09
N GLU A 316 3.08 -14.58 21.94
CA GLU A 316 2.86 -13.64 23.03
C GLU A 316 2.08 -12.44 22.52
N VAL A 317 1.17 -11.94 23.35
CA VAL A 317 0.51 -10.66 23.18
C VAL A 317 0.73 -9.85 24.45
N HIS A 318 1.39 -8.73 24.33
CA HIS A 318 1.60 -7.77 25.42
C HIS A 318 0.64 -6.61 25.23
N ALA A 319 -0.29 -6.45 26.13
CA ALA A 319 -1.21 -5.32 26.22
C ALA A 319 -0.66 -4.36 27.29
N LEU A 320 -0.32 -3.16 26.89
CA LEU A 320 0.40 -2.18 27.71
C LEU A 320 -0.47 -0.97 27.99
N ARG A 321 -0.53 -0.60 29.25
CA ARG A 321 -1.33 0.48 29.84
C ARG A 321 -2.83 0.29 29.68
N LYS A 322 -3.52 0.33 30.82
CA LYS A 322 -4.96 0.14 30.94
C LYS A 322 -5.43 -1.12 30.21
N ALA A 323 -4.69 -2.20 30.37
CA ALA A 323 -4.97 -3.45 29.69
C ALA A 323 -6.26 -4.10 30.19
N PHE A 324 -7.05 -4.62 29.27
CA PHE A 324 -8.29 -5.32 29.54
C PHE A 324 -8.41 -6.50 28.55
N ALA A 325 -8.63 -7.67 29.09
CA ALA A 325 -8.91 -8.88 28.34
C ALA A 325 -10.25 -9.45 28.76
N GLU A 326 -11.05 -9.89 27.80
CA GLU A 326 -12.33 -10.57 28.02
C GLU A 326 -12.40 -11.85 27.19
N GLY A 327 -13.03 -12.86 27.76
CA GLY A 327 -13.22 -14.16 27.12
C GLY A 327 -14.59 -14.74 27.39
N ARG A 328 -14.95 -15.72 26.58
CA ARG A 328 -16.21 -16.47 26.82
C ARG A 328 -15.97 -17.50 27.91
N PRO A 329 -16.84 -17.57 28.93
CA PRO A 329 -16.75 -18.61 29.95
C PRO A 329 -17.04 -19.99 29.37
N ASP A 330 -16.48 -21.03 29.96
CA ASP A 330 -16.82 -22.42 29.63
C ASP A 330 -18.23 -22.79 30.17
N THR A 331 -19.21 -22.72 29.30
CA THR A 331 -20.60 -22.98 29.64
C THR A 331 -21.01 -24.45 29.51
N THR A 332 -20.08 -25.40 29.46
CA THR A 332 -20.38 -26.84 29.35
C THR A 332 -21.05 -27.40 30.59
N LYS A 333 -20.74 -26.85 31.77
CA LYS A 333 -21.22 -27.30 33.07
C LYS A 333 -22.21 -26.35 33.72
N PHE A 334 -22.25 -25.09 33.31
CA PHE A 334 -23.10 -24.05 33.91
C PHE A 334 -23.53 -23.03 32.86
N ARG A 335 -24.51 -22.21 33.17
CA ARG A 335 -24.91 -21.05 32.37
C ARG A 335 -24.29 -19.79 32.97
N ALA A 336 -23.57 -19.04 32.16
CA ALA A 336 -23.05 -17.76 32.52
C ALA A 336 -23.83 -16.63 31.82
N ASP A 337 -24.11 -15.57 32.54
CA ASP A 337 -24.82 -14.38 32.04
C ASP A 337 -23.85 -13.27 31.64
N THR A 338 -22.57 -13.40 31.97
CA THR A 338 -21.48 -12.41 31.75
C THR A 338 -20.24 -13.09 31.18
N THR A 339 -19.36 -12.28 30.58
CA THR A 339 -18.03 -12.72 30.11
C THR A 339 -17.03 -12.76 31.27
N ASP A 340 -16.03 -13.60 31.15
CA ASP A 340 -14.85 -13.58 32.00
C ASP A 340 -13.93 -12.43 31.59
N TRP A 341 -13.32 -11.74 32.55
CA TRP A 341 -12.41 -10.67 32.22
C TRP A 341 -11.23 -10.54 33.20
N LEU A 342 -10.14 -9.99 32.67
CA LEU A 342 -8.91 -9.67 33.39
C LEU A 342 -8.52 -8.22 33.06
N ARG A 343 -8.15 -7.44 34.08
CA ARG A 343 -7.72 -6.05 33.98
C ARG A 343 -6.40 -5.85 34.71
N GLY A 344 -5.58 -4.91 34.25
CA GLY A 344 -4.38 -4.41 34.91
C GLY A 344 -3.75 -3.27 34.12
N ASP A 345 -2.63 -2.77 34.58
CA ASP A 345 -1.84 -1.85 33.75
C ASP A 345 -1.25 -2.58 32.55
N THR A 346 -0.73 -3.77 32.80
CA THR A 346 -0.19 -4.64 31.74
C THR A 346 -0.80 -6.02 31.81
N ILE A 347 -1.15 -6.59 30.64
CA ILE A 347 -1.53 -8.00 30.49
C ILE A 347 -0.63 -8.64 29.45
N VAL A 348 -0.03 -9.79 29.80
CA VAL A 348 0.73 -10.64 28.89
C VAL A 348 -0.01 -11.96 28.71
N ALA A 349 -0.36 -12.27 27.45
CA ALA A 349 -0.95 -13.55 27.08
C ALA A 349 0.11 -14.42 26.38
N TYR A 350 0.28 -15.65 26.84
CA TYR A 350 1.15 -16.67 26.24
C TYR A 350 0.30 -17.74 25.56
N PHE A 351 0.72 -18.12 24.37
CA PHE A 351 0.04 -19.08 23.52
C PHE A 351 0.85 -20.36 23.34
N ASP A 352 0.17 -21.45 22.99
CA ASP A 352 0.81 -22.74 22.81
C ASP A 352 1.91 -22.75 21.76
N SER A 353 2.99 -23.46 22.12
CA SER A 353 4.19 -23.59 21.27
C SER A 353 4.07 -24.69 20.22
N LEU A 354 3.19 -25.67 20.44
CA LEU A 354 3.12 -26.86 19.62
C LEU A 354 2.61 -26.54 18.21
N PRO A 355 3.18 -27.19 17.17
CA PRO A 355 2.56 -27.16 15.87
C PRO A 355 1.16 -27.76 16.04
N ALA A 356 0.13 -26.96 15.75
CA ALA A 356 -1.20 -27.53 15.71
C ALA A 356 -1.19 -28.68 14.70
N VAL A 357 -1.53 -29.87 15.16
CA VAL A 357 -1.79 -31.03 14.30
C VAL A 357 -2.94 -30.69 13.36
N ASP A 358 -3.79 -29.76 13.80
CA ASP A 358 -4.89 -29.20 13.07
C ASP A 358 -4.63 -27.70 12.81
N THR A 359 -4.26 -27.35 11.57
CA THR A 359 -3.99 -25.99 11.13
C THR A 359 -5.25 -25.12 11.09
N THR A 360 -6.42 -25.67 11.30
CA THR A 360 -7.72 -24.98 11.31
C THR A 360 -8.02 -24.34 12.67
N LYS A 361 -7.36 -24.76 13.75
CA LYS A 361 -7.53 -24.16 15.07
C LYS A 361 -6.54 -23.04 15.29
N GLY A 362 -7.04 -21.88 15.70
CA GLY A 362 -6.24 -20.75 16.14
C GLY A 362 -5.36 -21.09 17.35
N PRO A 363 -4.33 -20.27 17.67
CA PRO A 363 -3.46 -20.49 18.81
C PRO A 363 -4.26 -20.45 20.12
N ALA A 364 -4.12 -21.47 20.98
CA ALA A 364 -4.76 -21.52 22.28
C ALA A 364 -3.94 -20.77 23.33
N ILE A 365 -4.61 -20.01 24.20
CA ILE A 365 -3.95 -19.37 25.34
C ILE A 365 -3.55 -20.47 26.34
N ARG A 366 -2.30 -20.37 26.83
CA ARG A 366 -1.77 -21.22 27.88
C ARG A 366 -1.68 -20.48 29.21
N LYS A 367 -1.37 -19.18 29.18
CA LYS A 367 -1.17 -18.40 30.40
C LYS A 367 -1.51 -16.92 30.16
N LEU A 368 -2.15 -16.30 31.13
CA LEU A 368 -2.36 -14.86 31.22
C LEU A 368 -1.71 -14.33 32.50
N ILE A 369 -0.99 -13.23 32.39
CA ILE A 369 -0.41 -12.53 33.54
C ILE A 369 -0.85 -11.08 33.47
N SER A 370 -1.53 -10.62 34.52
CA SER A 370 -1.88 -9.23 34.72
C SER A 370 -1.04 -8.64 35.85
N THR A 371 -0.49 -7.46 35.65
CA THR A 371 0.32 -6.75 36.65
C THR A 371 -0.18 -5.33 36.85
N ASP A 372 0.09 -4.81 38.07
CA ASP A 372 -0.22 -3.46 38.55
C ASP A 372 -1.72 -3.15 38.54
N SER A 373 -2.29 -3.13 39.75
CA SER A 373 -3.74 -3.00 39.98
C SER A 373 -4.56 -4.06 39.25
N ALA A 374 -4.08 -5.32 39.33
CA ALA A 374 -4.73 -6.43 38.68
C ALA A 374 -6.09 -6.76 39.30
N SER A 375 -7.08 -7.01 38.47
CA SER A 375 -8.39 -7.52 38.90
C SER A 375 -8.91 -8.51 37.86
N ALA A 376 -9.58 -9.55 38.35
CA ALA A 376 -10.18 -10.58 37.52
C ALA A 376 -11.59 -10.91 37.99
N TYR A 377 -12.45 -11.19 37.04
CA TYR A 377 -13.80 -11.66 37.22
C TYR A 377 -13.97 -12.88 36.32
N TYR A 378 -14.39 -13.99 36.92
CA TYR A 378 -14.58 -15.21 36.17
C TYR A 378 -15.73 -16.07 36.72
N ASN A 379 -16.39 -16.75 35.79
CA ASN A 379 -17.49 -17.65 36.04
C ASN A 379 -16.94 -19.04 36.34
N MET A 380 -17.47 -19.67 37.37
CA MET A 380 -17.10 -21.04 37.82
C MET A 380 -18.31 -21.93 37.90
N ALA A 381 -18.05 -23.25 37.90
CA ALA A 381 -19.08 -24.20 38.28
C ALA A 381 -19.48 -23.97 39.74
N PRO A 382 -20.78 -23.92 40.08
CA PRO A 382 -21.22 -23.79 41.45
C PRO A 382 -20.84 -25.04 42.26
N SER A 383 -20.67 -24.87 43.59
CA SER A 383 -20.39 -25.99 44.50
C SER A 383 -21.54 -26.99 44.54
N ASP A 384 -22.75 -26.49 44.48
CA ASP A 384 -23.95 -27.32 44.31
C ASP A 384 -24.18 -27.61 42.80
N THR A 385 -23.87 -28.82 42.39
CA THR A 385 -24.00 -29.28 40.98
C THR A 385 -25.42 -29.34 40.46
N THR A 386 -26.43 -29.18 41.32
CA THR A 386 -27.84 -29.09 40.90
C THR A 386 -28.18 -27.71 40.35
N LEU A 387 -27.40 -26.67 40.72
CA LEU A 387 -27.55 -25.31 40.23
C LEU A 387 -26.91 -25.17 38.83
N ARG A 388 -27.65 -24.53 37.93
CA ARG A 388 -27.19 -24.35 36.55
C ARG A 388 -26.58 -22.99 36.25
N ARG A 389 -26.72 -22.01 37.17
CA ARG A 389 -26.05 -20.69 37.04
C ARG A 389 -24.60 -20.79 37.54
N SER A 390 -23.74 -20.00 36.98
CA SER A 390 -22.34 -19.90 37.42
C SER A 390 -22.24 -19.33 38.83
N ALA A 391 -21.32 -19.83 39.63
CA ALA A 391 -20.71 -19.08 40.71
C ALA A 391 -19.77 -18.01 40.14
N ILE A 392 -19.63 -16.92 40.86
CA ILE A 392 -18.80 -15.79 40.43
C ILE A 392 -17.61 -15.65 41.38
N ASN A 393 -16.45 -15.52 40.84
CA ASN A 393 -15.26 -15.15 41.60
C ASN A 393 -14.68 -13.82 41.06
N TYR A 394 -14.56 -12.83 41.99
CA TYR A 394 -13.91 -11.56 41.75
C TYR A 394 -12.69 -11.44 42.65
N VAL A 395 -11.52 -11.20 42.08
CA VAL A 395 -10.26 -11.06 42.84
C VAL A 395 -9.48 -9.84 42.39
N THR A 396 -8.78 -9.23 43.35
CA THR A 396 -7.88 -8.10 43.11
C THR A 396 -6.52 -8.39 43.75
N GLY A 397 -5.47 -7.85 43.18
CA GLY A 397 -4.11 -7.97 43.70
C GLY A 397 -3.14 -7.10 42.89
N ARG A 398 -1.88 -7.16 43.22
CA ARG A 398 -0.82 -6.51 42.43
C ARG A 398 -0.54 -7.27 41.16
N LYS A 399 -0.59 -8.60 41.24
CA LYS A 399 -0.38 -9.50 40.10
C LYS A 399 -1.39 -10.64 40.15
N ILE A 400 -1.95 -10.98 38.99
CA ILE A 400 -2.79 -12.15 38.79
C ILE A 400 -2.20 -13.00 37.68
N THR A 401 -2.00 -14.27 37.96
CA THR A 401 -1.56 -15.26 36.98
C THR A 401 -2.68 -16.29 36.77
N ILE A 402 -3.09 -16.48 35.55
CA ILE A 402 -4.12 -17.46 35.13
C ILE A 402 -3.45 -18.50 34.24
N ASP A 403 -3.40 -19.74 34.67
CA ASP A 403 -2.99 -20.86 33.81
C ASP A 403 -4.24 -21.47 33.14
N VAL A 404 -4.11 -21.73 31.86
CA VAL A 404 -5.19 -22.27 31.01
C VAL A 404 -4.72 -23.61 30.44
N ASN A 405 -5.56 -24.64 30.55
CA ASN A 405 -5.33 -25.94 29.96
C ASN A 405 -6.56 -26.32 29.11
N GLU A 406 -6.31 -26.71 27.86
CA GLU A 406 -7.37 -27.09 26.91
C GLU A 406 -8.52 -26.04 26.79
N GLY A 407 -8.16 -24.75 26.85
CA GLY A 407 -9.11 -23.63 26.78
C GLY A 407 -9.88 -23.37 28.07
N ARG A 408 -9.54 -24.05 29.18
CA ARG A 408 -10.18 -23.91 30.50
C ARG A 408 -9.19 -23.36 31.51
N VAL A 409 -9.69 -22.52 32.42
CA VAL A 409 -8.89 -22.05 33.57
C VAL A 409 -8.52 -23.23 34.45
N ALA A 410 -7.22 -23.50 34.56
CA ALA A 410 -6.68 -24.57 35.40
C ALA A 410 -6.33 -24.06 36.80
N SER A 411 -5.72 -22.88 36.91
CA SER A 411 -5.38 -22.26 38.19
C SER A 411 -5.38 -20.73 38.08
N ILE A 412 -5.62 -20.08 39.22
CA ILE A 412 -5.48 -18.63 39.39
C ILE A 412 -4.64 -18.36 40.64
N ALA A 413 -3.52 -17.72 40.47
CA ALA A 413 -2.64 -17.24 41.56
C ALA A 413 -2.72 -15.73 41.64
N VAL A 414 -2.90 -15.20 42.84
CA VAL A 414 -2.98 -13.76 43.10
C VAL A 414 -1.91 -13.35 44.11
N ASP A 415 -1.10 -12.37 43.77
CA ASP A 415 0.00 -11.89 44.58
C ASP A 415 -0.17 -10.39 44.96
N GLY A 416 0.14 -10.04 46.23
CA GLY A 416 0.23 -8.66 46.74
C GLY A 416 -1.14 -7.97 46.87
N ASN A 417 -1.46 -7.60 48.12
CA ASN A 417 -2.69 -6.90 48.51
C ASN A 417 -3.97 -7.63 48.02
N VAL A 418 -4.04 -8.92 48.33
CA VAL A 418 -5.09 -9.80 47.83
C VAL A 418 -6.40 -9.50 48.52
N ALA A 419 -7.45 -9.23 47.73
CA ALA A 419 -8.83 -9.20 48.17
C ALA A 419 -9.68 -9.97 47.15
N GLY A 420 -10.73 -10.61 47.63
CA GLY A 420 -11.58 -11.41 46.75
C GLY A 420 -13.00 -11.56 47.29
N MET A 421 -13.93 -11.85 46.39
CA MET A 421 -15.33 -12.15 46.69
C MET A 421 -15.73 -13.37 45.86
N TYR A 422 -16.35 -14.33 46.55
CA TYR A 422 -16.94 -15.49 45.92
C TYR A 422 -18.46 -15.47 46.14
N ILE A 423 -19.27 -15.63 45.10
CA ILE A 423 -20.72 -15.57 45.16
C ILE A 423 -21.26 -16.84 44.55
N GLU A 424 -21.98 -17.64 45.38
CA GLU A 424 -22.73 -18.80 44.94
C GLU A 424 -24.12 -18.40 44.43
N PRO A 425 -24.64 -19.01 43.35
CA PRO A 425 -25.99 -18.82 42.94
C PRO A 425 -26.93 -19.45 43.94
N THR A 426 -28.11 -18.87 44.14
CA THR A 426 -29.15 -19.43 45.03
C THR A 426 -30.20 -20.17 44.22
N ALA A 427 -30.92 -21.13 44.87
CA ALA A 427 -32.01 -21.89 44.24
C ALA A 427 -33.16 -20.99 43.74
N SER A 428 -33.36 -19.82 44.35
CA SER A 428 -34.35 -18.82 43.94
C SER A 428 -34.03 -18.18 42.58
N ASP A 429 -32.75 -18.09 42.22
CA ASP A 429 -32.32 -17.52 40.93
C ASP A 429 -32.70 -18.43 39.74
N THR A 430 -32.94 -19.72 39.97
CA THR A 430 -33.43 -20.66 38.96
C THR A 430 -34.95 -20.66 38.82
N ALA A 431 -35.70 -20.23 39.85
CA ALA A 431 -37.16 -20.24 39.86
C ALA A 431 -37.79 -19.07 39.09
N THR A 432 -37.14 -17.91 39.04
CA THR A 432 -37.68 -16.70 38.40
C THR A 432 -37.81 -16.85 36.87
N ALA A 433 -37.03 -17.71 36.24
CA ALA A 433 -37.17 -18.01 34.82
C ALA A 433 -38.34 -18.96 34.47
N ARG A 434 -38.91 -19.65 35.47
CA ARG A 434 -40.05 -20.56 35.28
C ARG A 434 -41.40 -19.92 35.58
N ALA A 435 -41.44 -18.80 36.33
CA ALA A 435 -42.70 -18.15 36.76
C ALA A 435 -43.33 -17.26 35.66
N THR A 436 -42.61 -16.89 34.62
CA THR A 436 -43.11 -16.04 33.53
C THR A 436 -43.81 -16.82 32.41
N THR A 437 -43.96 -18.16 32.51
CA THR A 437 -44.58 -18.98 31.46
C THR A 437 -45.89 -19.63 31.88
N ARG A 438 -46.51 -19.28 33.03
CA ARG A 438 -47.81 -19.78 33.44
C ARG A 438 -48.69 -18.69 34.06
N SER A 439 -49.26 -17.86 33.21
CA SER A 439 -50.55 -17.21 33.46
C SER A 439 -51.11 -16.74 32.12
N GLY A 440 -51.72 -17.64 31.41
CA GLY A 440 -52.56 -17.38 30.25
C GLY A 440 -53.94 -17.87 30.58
N ALA A 441 -54.73 -17.10 31.32
CA ALA A 441 -56.18 -17.25 31.31
C ALA A 441 -56.75 -16.47 30.13
N PRO A 442 -57.76 -16.99 29.43
CA PRO A 442 -58.30 -16.34 28.22
C PRO A 442 -59.17 -15.13 28.63
N VAL A 443 -58.71 -13.93 28.24
CA VAL A 443 -59.55 -12.73 28.29
C VAL A 443 -60.24 -12.58 26.94
N SER A 444 -61.60 -12.58 27.04
CA SER A 444 -62.57 -12.36 25.98
C SER A 444 -62.33 -11.03 25.23
N THR A 445 -62.37 -11.09 23.93
CA THR A 445 -62.27 -10.01 22.96
C THR A 445 -63.49 -9.06 23.04
N PRO A 446 -63.31 -7.74 23.12
CA PRO A 446 -64.32 -6.78 22.68
C PRO A 446 -64.02 -6.31 21.25
N GLY A 447 -65.11 -6.07 20.56
CA GLY A 447 -65.24 -5.90 19.13
C GLY A 447 -64.41 -4.76 18.49
N ARG A 448 -64.15 -5.02 17.27
CA ARG A 448 -63.50 -4.17 16.25
C ARG A 448 -64.37 -2.96 15.88
N PRO A 449 -63.91 -1.71 15.92
CA PRO A 449 -64.58 -0.58 15.23
C PRO A 449 -64.17 -0.55 13.75
N ARG A 450 -65.16 -0.18 12.92
CA ARG A 450 -65.12 -0.04 11.47
C ARG A 450 -64.13 1.10 11.05
N PRO A 451 -63.54 1.04 9.88
CA PRO A 451 -62.71 2.11 9.35
C PRO A 451 -63.50 3.24 8.72
N VAL A 452 -63.08 4.49 8.97
CA VAL A 452 -63.58 5.71 8.34
C VAL A 452 -62.75 5.99 7.11
N PRO A 453 -63.31 6.44 5.95
CA PRO A 453 -62.59 6.66 4.72
C PRO A 453 -61.83 7.99 4.74
N ALA A 454 -60.62 7.99 4.14
CA ALA A 454 -59.79 9.17 3.93
C ALA A 454 -60.28 10.08 2.80
N PRO A 455 -60.13 11.40 2.90
CA PRO A 455 -60.39 12.32 1.78
C PRO A 455 -59.16 12.40 0.85
N GLY A 456 -59.53 12.63 -0.43
CA GLY A 456 -58.67 12.50 -1.58
C GLY A 456 -57.54 13.48 -1.71
N ALA A 457 -56.58 13.02 -2.44
CA ALA A 457 -55.45 13.76 -2.95
C ALA A 457 -55.80 14.60 -4.19
N THR A 458 -55.45 15.86 -4.18
CA THR A 458 -55.38 16.71 -5.38
C THR A 458 -53.93 16.96 -5.73
N GLY A 459 -53.56 16.57 -6.93
CA GLY A 459 -52.25 16.80 -7.47
C GLY A 459 -52.01 18.24 -7.93
N VAL A 460 -50.77 18.64 -7.91
CA VAL A 460 -50.25 19.75 -8.72
C VAL A 460 -48.96 19.36 -9.39
N ARG A 461 -48.92 19.52 -10.71
CA ARG A 461 -47.78 19.40 -11.61
C ARG A 461 -46.93 20.68 -11.59
N ARG A 462 -45.64 20.49 -11.61
CA ARG A 462 -44.53 21.18 -12.32
C ARG A 462 -44.55 22.76 -12.48
N PRO A 463 -43.37 23.33 -12.73
CA PRO A 463 -42.39 22.97 -13.76
C PRO A 463 -41.05 22.45 -13.24
#